data_63927385df44e69d0296d3767a24f9c7
#
_entry.id   63927385df44e69d0296d3767a24f9c7
#
_cell.length_a   1.000
_cell.length_b   1.000
_cell.length_c   1.000
_cell.angle_alpha   90.00
_cell.angle_beta   90.00
_cell.angle_gamma   90.00
#
_symmetry.space_group_name_H-M   'P 1'
#
loop_
_entity.id
_entity.type
_entity.pdbx_description
1 polymer ?
#
loop_
_entity_poly.entity_id
_entity_poly.type
_entity_poly.pdbx_seq_one_letter_code
_entity_poly.pdbx_strand_id
1 'polypeptide(L)'
;MIQVPFTDGITFEVVPCFLNKDNSSYTYPNANDGGSWKTTNPRPEMDAIRTRNAACNCNLVPLCRMMRSWKNKWTVPIGGLLVDTLSYQFIENYEHREKSYLYYDFMCRDFFKWMADQDEEQEFWKAPGSGQYVYGKGLFQYKTKRCYNISLEAITHETANPKQEWSAKQKWREIFGTTFPD
;
A
#
# COMPACT_ATOMS: atom_id res chain seq x y z
N MET A 1 -19.05 -8.42 -12.72
CA MET A 1 -18.83 -7.77 -11.43
C MET A 1 -20.09 -7.04 -11.05
N ILE A 2 -20.55 -7.20 -9.81
CA ILE A 2 -21.78 -6.56 -9.30
C ILE A 2 -21.34 -5.40 -8.40
N GLN A 3 -21.79 -4.19 -8.69
CA GLN A 3 -21.53 -3.04 -7.83
C GLN A 3 -22.68 -2.88 -6.82
N VAL A 4 -22.34 -2.77 -5.55
CA VAL A 4 -23.29 -2.57 -4.45
C VAL A 4 -22.95 -1.23 -3.78
N PRO A 5 -23.64 -0.14 -4.15
CA PRO A 5 -23.43 1.15 -3.50
C PRO A 5 -24.12 1.19 -2.12
N PHE A 6 -23.46 1.79 -1.14
CA PHE A 6 -24.00 2.05 0.18
C PHE A 6 -24.28 3.54 0.37
N THR A 7 -25.16 3.87 1.31
CA THR A 7 -25.62 5.25 1.57
C THR A 7 -24.53 6.16 2.12
N ASP A 8 -23.44 5.61 2.65
CA ASP A 8 -22.26 6.33 3.14
C ASP A 8 -21.24 6.69 2.02
N GLY A 9 -21.59 6.38 0.76
CA GLY A 9 -20.74 6.62 -0.42
C GLY A 9 -19.73 5.52 -0.72
N ILE A 10 -19.69 4.45 0.08
CA ILE A 10 -18.85 3.28 -0.20
C ILE A 10 -19.55 2.40 -1.25
N THR A 11 -18.78 1.95 -2.24
CA THR A 11 -19.27 0.98 -3.23
C THR A 11 -18.43 -0.30 -3.13
N PHE A 12 -19.11 -1.43 -2.93
CA PHE A 12 -18.48 -2.74 -2.97
C PHE A 12 -18.60 -3.34 -4.38
N GLU A 13 -17.51 -3.94 -4.82
CA GLU A 13 -17.48 -4.77 -6.02
C GLU A 13 -17.56 -6.24 -5.60
N VAL A 14 -18.69 -6.87 -5.91
CA VAL A 14 -18.94 -8.27 -5.57
C VAL A 14 -18.73 -9.12 -6.82
N VAL A 15 -17.84 -10.10 -6.69
CA VAL A 15 -17.58 -11.09 -7.74
C VAL A 15 -18.04 -12.45 -7.22
N PRO A 16 -19.11 -13.04 -7.78
CA PRO A 16 -19.50 -14.39 -7.44
C PRO A 16 -18.41 -15.38 -7.86
N CYS A 17 -18.11 -16.35 -7.02
CA CYS A 17 -17.07 -17.32 -7.31
C CYS A 17 -17.50 -18.74 -6.86
N PHE A 18 -16.93 -19.74 -7.48
CA PHE A 18 -17.09 -21.15 -7.13
C PHE A 18 -15.83 -21.63 -6.41
N LEU A 19 -16.01 -22.31 -5.29
CA LEU A 19 -14.92 -23.00 -4.61
C LEU A 19 -14.52 -24.22 -5.46
N ASN A 20 -13.24 -24.34 -5.77
CA ASN A 20 -12.70 -25.45 -6.54
C ASN A 20 -12.54 -26.73 -5.69
N LYS A 21 -12.36 -27.87 -6.34
CA LYS A 21 -12.22 -29.18 -5.67
C LYS A 21 -11.00 -29.26 -4.72
N ASP A 22 -10.01 -28.40 -4.90
CA ASP A 22 -8.84 -28.28 -4.03
C ASP A 22 -9.16 -27.63 -2.66
N ASN A 23 -10.37 -27.14 -2.46
CA ASN A 23 -10.84 -26.41 -1.28
C ASN A 23 -9.99 -25.17 -0.90
N SER A 24 -9.17 -24.66 -1.81
CA SER A 24 -8.24 -23.56 -1.56
C SER A 24 -8.34 -22.42 -2.59
N SER A 25 -8.70 -22.74 -3.80
CA SER A 25 -8.84 -21.78 -4.89
C SER A 25 -10.29 -21.57 -5.31
N TYR A 26 -10.53 -20.47 -6.02
CA TYR A 26 -11.85 -20.07 -6.49
C TYR A 26 -11.81 -19.79 -7.99
N THR A 27 -12.86 -20.23 -8.71
CA THR A 27 -13.09 -19.85 -10.10
C THR A 27 -14.16 -18.78 -10.17
N TYR A 28 -13.90 -17.71 -10.92
CA TYR A 28 -14.80 -16.57 -11.06
C TYR A 28 -14.92 -16.12 -12.51
N PRO A 29 -16.09 -15.54 -12.91
CA PRO A 29 -16.26 -14.98 -14.24
C PRO A 29 -15.51 -13.65 -14.38
N ASN A 30 -14.74 -13.52 -15.45
CA ASN A 30 -14.10 -12.29 -15.87
C ASN A 30 -14.85 -11.74 -17.10
N ALA A 31 -15.48 -10.58 -16.96
CA ALA A 31 -16.29 -9.98 -18.04
C ALA A 31 -15.47 -9.18 -19.06
N ASN A 32 -14.14 -9.06 -18.89
CA ASN A 32 -13.27 -8.33 -19.80
C ASN A 32 -12.92 -9.20 -21.02
N ASP A 33 -12.56 -8.55 -22.13
CA ASP A 33 -12.02 -9.19 -23.34
C ASP A 33 -12.90 -10.32 -23.89
N GLY A 34 -14.22 -10.10 -23.95
CA GLY A 34 -15.17 -11.08 -24.47
C GLY A 34 -15.61 -12.16 -23.47
N GLY A 35 -15.13 -12.10 -22.24
CA GLY A 35 -15.47 -13.01 -21.15
C GLY A 35 -14.54 -14.21 -21.06
N SER A 36 -14.26 -14.63 -19.83
CA SER A 36 -13.44 -15.80 -19.52
C SER A 36 -13.68 -16.26 -18.09
N TRP A 37 -13.21 -17.46 -17.76
CA TRP A 37 -13.15 -17.93 -16.38
C TRP A 37 -11.71 -17.83 -15.88
N LYS A 38 -11.53 -17.26 -14.68
CA LYS A 38 -10.22 -17.13 -14.03
C LYS A 38 -10.23 -17.81 -12.68
N THR A 39 -9.09 -18.35 -12.31
CA THR A 39 -8.86 -18.93 -10.98
C THR A 39 -8.07 -17.96 -10.12
N THR A 40 -8.40 -17.87 -8.84
CA THR A 40 -7.67 -17.10 -7.84
C THR A 40 -7.59 -17.87 -6.53
N ASN A 41 -6.52 -17.67 -5.78
CA ASN A 41 -6.38 -18.13 -4.40
C ASN A 41 -5.80 -16.98 -3.57
N PRO A 42 -6.64 -16.16 -2.92
CA PRO A 42 -6.16 -15.01 -2.13
C PRO A 42 -5.65 -15.39 -0.73
N ARG A 43 -5.87 -16.63 -0.29
CA ARG A 43 -5.54 -17.05 1.09
C ARG A 43 -4.04 -16.94 1.39
N PRO A 44 -3.10 -17.39 0.52
CA PRO A 44 -1.67 -17.26 0.80
C PRO A 44 -1.21 -15.82 1.02
N GLU A 45 -1.73 -14.86 0.24
CA GLU A 45 -1.43 -13.43 0.45
C GLU A 45 -2.00 -12.93 1.78
N MET A 46 -3.25 -13.26 2.08
CA MET A 46 -3.91 -12.86 3.33
C MET A 46 -3.18 -13.40 4.56
N ASP A 47 -2.77 -14.65 4.52
CA ASP A 47 -2.07 -15.30 5.63
C ASP A 47 -0.65 -14.77 5.80
N ALA A 48 0.07 -14.52 4.71
CA ALA A 48 1.38 -13.88 4.73
C ALA A 48 1.31 -12.46 5.33
N ILE A 49 0.37 -11.63 4.88
CA ILE A 49 0.14 -10.29 5.42
C ILE A 49 -0.22 -10.35 6.91
N ARG A 50 -1.12 -11.25 7.30
CA ARG A 50 -1.52 -11.41 8.73
C ARG A 50 -0.34 -11.80 9.60
N THR A 51 0.44 -12.79 9.18
CA THR A 51 1.60 -13.28 9.91
C THR A 51 2.66 -12.20 10.06
N ARG A 52 3.01 -11.51 8.96
CA ARG A 52 3.98 -10.41 8.99
C ARG A 52 3.48 -9.25 9.84
N ASN A 53 2.21 -8.89 9.73
CA ASN A 53 1.63 -7.80 10.52
C ASN A 53 1.72 -8.08 12.03
N ALA A 54 1.45 -9.31 12.45
CA ALA A 54 1.60 -9.71 13.85
C ALA A 54 3.09 -9.64 14.31
N ALA A 55 4.03 -10.01 13.44
CA ALA A 55 5.46 -10.02 13.74
C ALA A 55 6.10 -8.61 13.79
N CYS A 56 5.41 -7.56 13.35
CA CYS A 56 5.93 -6.18 13.33
C CYS A 56 5.00 -5.21 14.07
N ASN A 57 4.54 -5.59 15.25
CA ASN A 57 3.68 -4.77 16.12
C ASN A 57 2.43 -4.20 15.40
N CYS A 58 1.85 -4.95 14.49
CA CYS A 58 0.72 -4.57 13.66
C CYS A 58 0.93 -3.34 12.76
N ASN A 59 2.17 -3.01 12.41
CA ASN A 59 2.52 -1.82 11.62
C ASN A 59 2.38 -2.00 10.10
N LEU A 60 2.36 -3.23 9.58
CA LEU A 60 2.24 -3.47 8.13
C LEU A 60 0.89 -2.99 7.57
N VAL A 61 -0.21 -3.31 8.22
CA VAL A 61 -1.55 -2.92 7.73
C VAL A 61 -1.75 -1.41 7.72
N PRO A 62 -1.39 -0.64 8.77
CA PRO A 62 -1.36 0.81 8.71
C PRO A 62 -0.48 1.36 7.58
N LEU A 63 0.73 0.82 7.37
CA LEU A 63 1.60 1.23 6.27
C LEU A 63 0.90 1.03 4.92
N CYS A 64 0.32 -0.15 4.65
CA CYS A 64 -0.43 -0.41 3.42
C CYS A 64 -1.55 0.62 3.20
N ARG A 65 -2.30 0.96 4.26
CA ARG A 65 -3.40 1.94 4.18
C ARG A 65 -2.89 3.35 3.85
N MET A 66 -1.84 3.80 4.53
CA MET A 66 -1.21 5.10 4.26
C MET A 66 -0.69 5.17 2.82
N MET A 67 -0.02 4.13 2.35
CA MET A 67 0.52 4.09 1.00
C MET A 67 -0.57 3.99 -0.08
N ARG A 68 -1.70 3.38 0.19
CA ARG A 68 -2.88 3.42 -0.69
C ARG A 68 -3.48 4.82 -0.77
N SER A 69 -3.54 5.58 0.34
CA SER A 69 -3.95 6.99 0.35
C SER A 69 -3.00 7.84 -0.49
N TRP A 70 -1.69 7.74 -0.27
CA TRP A 70 -0.67 8.39 -1.08
C TRP A 70 -0.80 8.06 -2.57
N LYS A 71 -0.90 6.78 -2.91
CA LYS A 71 -1.07 6.32 -4.29
C LYS A 71 -2.25 7.02 -4.97
N ASN A 72 -3.39 7.11 -4.29
CA ASN A 72 -4.60 7.74 -4.82
C ASN A 72 -4.40 9.26 -4.97
N LYS A 73 -3.87 9.92 -3.94
CA LYS A 73 -3.59 11.38 -3.95
C LYS A 73 -2.65 11.78 -5.08
N TRP A 74 -1.61 11.01 -5.32
CA TRP A 74 -0.59 11.30 -6.34
C TRP A 74 -0.86 10.62 -7.67
N THR A 75 -1.96 9.91 -7.82
CA THR A 75 -2.32 9.16 -9.04
C THR A 75 -1.13 8.31 -9.51
N VAL A 76 -0.57 7.51 -8.58
CA VAL A 76 0.60 6.69 -8.87
C VAL A 76 0.16 5.47 -9.68
N PRO A 77 0.85 5.13 -10.79
CA PRO A 77 0.42 4.08 -11.72
C PRO A 77 0.80 2.67 -11.21
N ILE A 78 0.41 2.33 -9.98
CA ILE A 78 0.61 1.00 -9.38
C ILE A 78 -0.70 0.45 -8.83
N GLY A 79 -0.88 -0.87 -8.88
CA GLY A 79 -2.06 -1.54 -8.34
C GLY A 79 -2.04 -1.62 -6.80
N GLY A 80 -3.20 -1.83 -6.18
CA GLY A 80 -3.29 -1.99 -4.72
C GLY A 80 -2.48 -3.18 -4.19
N LEU A 81 -2.48 -4.31 -4.90
CA LEU A 81 -1.69 -5.47 -4.52
C LEU A 81 -0.18 -5.20 -4.62
N LEU A 82 0.26 -4.36 -5.58
CA LEU A 82 1.67 -3.97 -5.66
C LEU A 82 2.06 -3.07 -4.47
N VAL A 83 1.20 -2.13 -4.06
CA VAL A 83 1.42 -1.34 -2.84
C VAL A 83 1.61 -2.24 -1.62
N ASP A 84 0.74 -3.23 -1.45
CA ASP A 84 0.81 -4.16 -0.32
C ASP A 84 2.07 -5.04 -0.39
N THR A 85 2.44 -5.49 -1.59
CA THR A 85 3.67 -6.27 -1.84
C THR A 85 4.93 -5.49 -1.48
N LEU A 86 5.03 -4.24 -1.93
CA LEU A 86 6.16 -3.36 -1.62
C LEU A 86 6.22 -3.03 -0.12
N SER A 87 5.07 -2.76 0.50
CA SER A 87 5.00 -2.53 1.96
C SER A 87 5.44 -3.76 2.76
N TYR A 88 5.05 -4.96 2.31
CA TYR A 88 5.46 -6.22 2.93
C TYR A 88 6.98 -6.46 2.83
N GLN A 89 7.58 -6.18 1.66
CA GLN A 89 9.01 -6.34 1.43
C GLN A 89 9.83 -5.33 2.24
N PHE A 90 9.40 -4.07 2.27
CA PHE A 90 10.07 -3.03 3.04
C PHE A 90 10.09 -3.35 4.52
N ILE A 91 8.93 -3.65 5.12
CA ILE A 91 8.82 -3.80 6.58
C ILE A 91 9.60 -5.02 7.09
N GLU A 92 9.90 -5.98 6.22
CA GLU A 92 10.66 -7.19 6.58
C GLU A 92 12.02 -6.86 7.20
N ASN A 93 12.73 -5.90 6.61
CA ASN A 93 14.07 -5.50 7.01
C ASN A 93 14.11 -4.10 7.64
N TYR A 94 12.95 -3.49 7.91
CA TYR A 94 12.90 -2.17 8.51
C TYR A 94 13.27 -2.24 9.99
N GLU A 95 14.32 -1.52 10.38
CA GLU A 95 14.89 -1.56 11.74
C GLU A 95 13.87 -1.22 12.82
N HIS A 96 12.98 -0.25 12.52
CA HIS A 96 11.99 0.27 13.49
C HIS A 96 10.61 -0.35 13.33
N ARG A 97 10.49 -1.52 12.66
CA ARG A 97 9.21 -2.19 12.36
C ARG A 97 8.34 -2.50 13.57
N GLU A 98 8.92 -2.61 14.76
CA GLU A 98 8.22 -2.93 16.02
C GLU A 98 7.94 -1.70 16.89
N LYS A 99 8.33 -0.49 16.44
CA LYS A 99 8.07 0.75 17.17
C LYS A 99 6.58 1.08 17.17
N SER A 100 6.15 1.93 18.09
CA SER A 100 4.77 2.40 18.18
C SER A 100 4.40 3.33 17.01
N TYR A 101 3.12 3.66 16.91
CA TYR A 101 2.58 4.60 15.91
C TYR A 101 3.26 5.99 15.91
N LEU A 102 3.94 6.36 16.98
CA LEU A 102 4.73 7.60 17.06
C LEU A 102 5.92 7.61 16.08
N TYR A 103 6.25 6.49 15.47
CA TYR A 103 7.29 6.35 14.46
C TYR A 103 6.76 6.25 13.03
N TYR A 104 5.47 6.49 12.80
CA TYR A 104 4.89 6.38 11.46
C TYR A 104 5.39 7.43 10.49
N ASP A 105 5.75 8.61 10.96
CA ASP A 105 6.44 9.66 10.21
C ASP A 105 7.77 9.16 9.64
N PHE A 106 8.64 8.60 10.50
CA PHE A 106 9.90 7.98 10.08
C PHE A 106 9.67 6.78 9.17
N MET A 107 8.70 5.92 9.49
CA MET A 107 8.38 4.76 8.67
C MET A 107 7.93 5.16 7.25
N CYS A 108 7.09 6.19 7.11
CA CYS A 108 6.66 6.71 5.82
C CYS A 108 7.83 7.33 5.05
N ARG A 109 8.66 8.15 5.70
CA ARG A 109 9.87 8.72 5.11
C ARG A 109 10.79 7.64 4.55
N ASP A 110 11.09 6.64 5.36
CA ASP A 110 12.04 5.58 5.00
C ASP A 110 11.47 4.66 3.92
N PHE A 111 10.15 4.42 3.95
CA PHE A 111 9.47 3.70 2.88
C PHE A 111 9.54 4.46 1.55
N PHE A 112 9.29 5.78 1.54
CA PHE A 112 9.43 6.58 0.31
C PHE A 112 10.86 6.57 -0.22
N LYS A 113 11.86 6.65 0.67
CA LYS A 113 13.27 6.52 0.27
C LYS A 113 13.53 5.16 -0.37
N TRP A 114 13.14 4.09 0.31
CA TRP A 114 13.33 2.72 -0.18
C TRP A 114 12.63 2.48 -1.53
N MET A 115 11.40 2.99 -1.69
CA MET A 115 10.70 2.92 -2.98
C MET A 115 11.38 3.75 -4.08
N ALA A 116 11.93 4.92 -3.76
CA ALA A 116 12.63 5.75 -4.73
C ALA A 116 13.92 5.08 -5.24
N ASP A 117 14.53 4.22 -4.42
CA ASP A 117 15.75 3.49 -4.73
C ASP A 117 15.48 2.15 -5.46
N GLN A 118 14.21 1.80 -5.77
CA GLN A 118 13.88 0.61 -6.55
C GLN A 118 14.32 0.79 -8.01
N ASP A 119 14.72 -0.32 -8.62
CA ASP A 119 15.12 -0.36 -10.03
C ASP A 119 13.96 0.07 -10.95
N GLU A 120 14.20 1.05 -11.79
CA GLU A 120 13.22 1.57 -12.76
C GLU A 120 12.93 0.58 -13.89
N GLU A 121 13.83 -0.36 -14.16
CA GLU A 121 13.65 -1.41 -15.15
C GLU A 121 12.92 -2.64 -14.61
N GLN A 122 12.66 -2.70 -13.30
CA GLN A 122 11.93 -3.81 -12.70
C GLN A 122 10.44 -3.75 -13.03
N GLU A 123 9.97 -4.71 -13.82
CA GLU A 123 8.59 -4.76 -14.30
C GLU A 123 7.63 -5.47 -13.33
N PHE A 124 8.11 -6.38 -12.50
CA PHE A 124 7.28 -7.19 -11.61
C PHE A 124 7.91 -7.46 -10.25
N TRP A 125 7.05 -7.74 -9.30
CA TRP A 125 7.39 -8.18 -7.94
C TRP A 125 6.63 -9.46 -7.61
N LYS A 126 7.11 -10.24 -6.65
CA LYS A 126 6.41 -11.44 -6.16
C LYS A 126 5.51 -11.09 -5.00
N ALA A 127 4.21 -11.38 -5.13
CA ALA A 127 3.24 -11.19 -4.06
C ALA A 127 3.60 -12.05 -2.83
N PRO A 128 3.39 -11.55 -1.61
CA PRO A 128 3.64 -12.30 -0.39
C PRO A 128 2.78 -13.57 -0.34
N GLY A 129 3.36 -14.67 0.11
CA GLY A 129 2.67 -15.95 0.30
C GLY A 129 2.42 -16.75 -0.98
N SER A 130 1.79 -16.17 -1.98
CA SER A 130 1.49 -16.87 -3.24
C SER A 130 2.67 -16.89 -4.22
N GLY A 131 3.56 -15.90 -4.14
CA GLY A 131 4.66 -15.73 -5.09
C GLY A 131 4.22 -15.38 -6.52
N GLN A 132 2.93 -15.07 -6.74
CA GLN A 132 2.46 -14.64 -8.06
C GLN A 132 3.12 -13.33 -8.49
N TYR A 133 3.31 -13.16 -9.79
CA TYR A 133 3.87 -11.93 -10.34
C TYR A 133 2.86 -10.79 -10.29
N VAL A 134 3.27 -9.66 -9.69
CA VAL A 134 2.50 -8.42 -9.63
C VAL A 134 3.24 -7.37 -10.44
N TYR A 135 2.63 -6.95 -11.54
CA TYR A 135 3.26 -6.04 -12.49
C TYR A 135 3.04 -4.58 -12.12
N GLY A 136 4.07 -3.75 -12.33
CA GLY A 136 3.95 -2.31 -12.37
C GLY A 136 3.13 -1.87 -13.60
N LYS A 137 2.48 -0.71 -13.49
CA LYS A 137 1.76 -0.09 -14.62
C LYS A 137 2.45 1.19 -15.10
N GLY A 138 3.61 1.50 -14.54
CA GLY A 138 4.42 2.67 -14.83
C GLY A 138 5.36 3.02 -13.67
N LEU A 139 6.22 4.00 -13.92
CA LEU A 139 7.24 4.42 -12.96
C LEU A 139 6.62 5.18 -11.78
N PHE A 140 7.10 4.89 -10.59
CA PHE A 140 6.69 5.53 -9.34
C PHE A 140 7.84 6.26 -8.62
N GLN A 141 9.09 5.98 -9.00
CA GLN A 141 10.31 6.43 -8.32
C GLN A 141 10.38 7.96 -8.19
N TYR A 142 10.04 8.68 -9.27
CA TYR A 142 10.02 10.15 -9.23
C TYR A 142 9.03 10.70 -8.19
N LYS A 143 7.82 10.13 -8.11
CA LYS A 143 6.79 10.57 -7.15
C LYS A 143 7.17 10.23 -5.73
N THR A 144 7.77 9.06 -5.50
CA THR A 144 8.27 8.67 -4.18
C THR A 144 9.43 9.55 -3.71
N LYS A 145 10.37 9.88 -4.60
CA LYS A 145 11.47 10.80 -4.29
C LYS A 145 10.95 12.19 -3.87
N ARG A 146 9.93 12.70 -4.56
CA ARG A 146 9.30 13.96 -4.14
C ARG A 146 8.67 13.84 -2.75
N CYS A 147 7.91 12.77 -2.48
CA CYS A 147 7.28 12.56 -1.18
C CYS A 147 8.31 12.30 -0.08
N TYR A 148 9.43 11.65 -0.37
CA TYR A 148 10.56 11.58 0.55
C TYR A 148 11.05 12.97 0.98
N ASN A 149 11.28 13.88 0.02
CA ASN A 149 11.73 15.24 0.33
C ASN A 149 10.69 16.01 1.16
N ILE A 150 9.39 15.92 0.81
CA ILE A 150 8.31 16.53 1.58
C ILE A 150 8.25 15.96 3.01
N SER A 151 8.47 14.66 3.18
CA SER A 151 8.50 14.04 4.52
C SER A 151 9.68 14.51 5.37
N LEU A 152 10.84 14.78 4.77
CA LEU A 152 11.98 15.39 5.46
C LEU A 152 11.63 16.81 5.96
N GLU A 153 10.96 17.62 5.13
CA GLU A 153 10.49 18.93 5.52
C GLU A 153 9.47 18.85 6.67
N ALA A 154 8.51 17.91 6.59
CA ALA A 154 7.53 17.70 7.66
C ALA A 154 8.21 17.38 8.99
N ILE A 155 9.13 16.41 9.00
CA ILE A 155 9.89 16.02 10.21
C ILE A 155 10.76 17.18 10.73
N THR A 156 11.36 17.95 9.83
CA THR A 156 12.12 19.15 10.23
C THR A 156 11.25 20.15 10.97
N HIS A 157 10.02 20.40 10.50
CA HIS A 157 9.06 21.26 11.19
C HIS A 157 8.62 20.68 12.54
N GLU A 158 8.44 19.37 12.64
CA GLU A 158 8.06 18.72 13.91
C GLU A 158 9.16 18.79 14.96
N THR A 159 10.42 18.74 14.55
CA THR A 159 11.59 18.77 15.43
C THR A 159 12.16 20.18 15.66
N ALA A 160 11.59 21.20 15.02
CA ALA A 160 11.99 22.59 15.19
C ALA A 160 11.76 23.09 16.62
N ASN A 161 12.55 24.07 17.03
CA ASN A 161 12.36 24.75 18.32
C ASN A 161 12.19 26.26 18.10
N PRO A 162 10.98 26.83 18.27
CA PRO A 162 9.74 26.17 18.68
C PRO A 162 9.19 25.21 17.60
N LYS A 163 8.46 24.18 18.03
CA LYS A 163 7.81 23.20 17.16
C LYS A 163 6.80 23.87 16.21
N GLN A 164 6.86 23.53 14.92
CA GLN A 164 6.02 24.09 13.87
C GLN A 164 4.95 23.09 13.42
N GLU A 165 4.05 22.72 14.33
CA GLU A 165 3.07 21.64 14.13
C GLU A 165 2.18 21.86 12.91
N TRP A 166 1.68 23.07 12.69
CA TRP A 166 0.84 23.39 11.55
C TRP A 166 1.59 23.16 10.23
N SER A 167 2.84 23.64 10.12
CA SER A 167 3.66 23.46 8.93
C SER A 167 3.94 21.98 8.64
N ALA A 168 4.27 21.22 9.68
CA ALA A 168 4.46 19.77 9.58
C ALA A 168 3.21 19.07 9.05
N LYS A 169 2.04 19.36 9.62
CA LYS A 169 0.75 18.81 9.17
C LYS A 169 0.45 19.15 7.71
N GLN A 170 0.71 20.39 7.27
CA GLN A 170 0.52 20.76 5.87
C GLN A 170 1.40 19.92 4.94
N LYS A 171 2.64 19.63 5.30
CA LYS A 171 3.53 18.76 4.53
C LYS A 171 3.01 17.32 4.44
N TRP A 172 2.51 16.75 5.53
CA TRP A 172 1.85 15.45 5.50
C TRP A 172 0.57 15.46 4.65
N ARG A 173 -0.21 16.56 4.66
CA ARG A 173 -1.39 16.74 3.79
C ARG A 173 -1.02 16.86 2.30
N GLU A 174 0.14 17.41 1.97
CA GLU A 174 0.65 17.37 0.59
C GLU A 174 0.84 15.91 0.12
N ILE A 175 1.30 15.03 1.01
CA ILE A 175 1.53 13.61 0.70
C ILE A 175 0.23 12.80 0.68
N PHE A 176 -0.58 12.87 1.74
CA PHE A 176 -1.72 11.97 1.96
C PHE A 176 -3.09 12.59 1.61
N GLY A 177 -3.13 13.88 1.32
CA GLY A 177 -4.37 14.61 1.03
C GLY A 177 -5.09 15.12 2.28
N THR A 178 -6.29 15.65 2.07
CA THR A 178 -7.11 16.27 3.13
C THR A 178 -7.69 15.28 4.13
N THR A 179 -7.56 13.98 3.89
CA THR A 179 -7.91 12.93 4.85
C THR A 179 -6.89 12.80 5.99
N PHE A 180 -5.70 13.38 5.82
CA PHE A 180 -4.76 13.51 6.92
C PHE A 180 -5.31 14.51 7.95
N PRO A 181 -5.30 14.21 9.27
CA PRO A 181 -5.88 15.07 10.31
C PRO A 181 -5.32 16.49 10.32
N ASP A 182 -6.16 17.46 10.76
CA ASP A 182 -5.78 18.85 11.01
C ASP A 182 -4.95 19.01 12.27
#